data_5d81eda82dfbd1f774aae7307b56b2da
#
_entry.id   5d81eda82dfbd1f774aae7307b56b2da
#
_cell.length_a   1.000
_cell.length_b   1.000
_cell.length_c   1.000
_cell.angle_alpha   90.00
_cell.angle_beta   90.00
_cell.angle_gamma   90.00
#
_symmetry.space_group_name_H-M   'P 1'
#
loop_
_entity.id
_entity.type
_entity.pdbx_description
1 polymer ?
#
loop_
_entity_poly.entity_id
_entity_poly.type
_entity_poly.pdbx_seq_one_letter_code
_entity_poly.pdbx_strand_id
1 'polypeptide(L)'
;MSVLPSSVVASLDDILLRHRHQATELLQILIQAQQIEGWLPAATLTHIAAALGLPRARVEGVAGFYSFLYTQPVGRYRVLFSDNIIDRMLGYVELLDALCRKLWIEPGHVSEDGLVSVTTTSCTGLCDQGPAMLVNGRAIGQLSHRRINEIAELIRQQRALDLWPADYLQIDDHIRRR
;
A
#
# COMPACT_ATOMS: atom_id res chain seq x y z
N MET A 1 -27.17 0.76 0.84
CA MET A 1 -26.19 1.34 -0.11
C MET A 1 -25.56 2.53 0.59
N SER A 2 -24.26 2.51 0.85
CA SER A 2 -23.56 3.66 1.44
C SER A 2 -23.49 4.78 0.41
N VAL A 3 -23.98 5.96 0.76
CA VAL A 3 -23.95 7.15 -0.09
C VAL A 3 -22.61 7.84 0.15
N LEU A 4 -21.89 8.16 -0.93
CA LEU A 4 -20.63 8.91 -0.83
C LEU A 4 -20.89 10.34 -0.33
N PRO A 5 -20.05 10.89 0.56
CA PRO A 5 -20.09 12.31 0.92
C PRO A 5 -19.85 13.19 -0.32
N SER A 6 -20.50 14.35 -0.40
CA SER A 6 -20.38 15.26 -1.55
C SER A 6 -18.93 15.71 -1.81
N SER A 7 -18.11 15.86 -0.75
CA SER A 7 -16.69 16.20 -0.88
C SER A 7 -15.87 15.08 -1.54
N VAL A 8 -16.18 13.82 -1.23
CA VAL A 8 -15.53 12.65 -1.86
C VAL A 8 -15.93 12.56 -3.32
N VAL A 9 -17.22 12.75 -3.65
CA VAL A 9 -17.70 12.77 -5.04
C VAL A 9 -16.98 13.85 -5.85
N ALA A 10 -16.89 15.07 -5.35
CA ALA A 10 -16.19 16.16 -6.05
C ALA A 10 -14.71 15.84 -6.31
N SER A 11 -14.02 15.20 -5.34
CA SER A 11 -12.63 14.78 -5.50
C SER A 11 -12.49 13.66 -6.53
N LEU A 12 -13.42 12.71 -6.58
CA LEU A 12 -13.44 11.63 -7.57
C LEU A 12 -13.70 12.19 -8.98
N ASP A 13 -14.64 13.12 -9.12
CA ASP A 13 -14.97 13.75 -10.41
C ASP A 13 -13.78 14.55 -10.95
N ASP A 14 -13.02 15.24 -10.09
CA ASP A 14 -11.78 15.92 -10.48
C ASP A 14 -10.70 14.94 -10.97
N ILE A 15 -10.52 13.80 -10.29
CA ILE A 15 -9.62 12.74 -10.76
C ILE A 15 -10.07 12.23 -12.13
N LEU A 16 -11.34 11.87 -12.28
CA LEU A 16 -11.90 11.36 -13.53
C LEU A 16 -11.73 12.36 -14.69
N LEU A 17 -11.95 13.66 -14.43
CA LEU A 17 -11.77 14.72 -15.41
C LEU A 17 -10.29 14.85 -15.85
N ARG A 18 -9.34 14.81 -14.91
CA ARG A 18 -7.90 14.83 -15.22
C ARG A 18 -7.49 13.67 -16.11
N HIS A 19 -8.08 12.50 -15.92
CA HIS A 19 -7.90 11.33 -16.76
C HIS A 19 -8.84 11.26 -17.97
N ARG A 20 -9.58 12.37 -18.28
CA ARG A 20 -10.49 12.49 -19.43
C ARG A 20 -11.50 11.35 -19.54
N HIS A 21 -11.92 10.78 -18.42
CA HIS A 21 -12.80 9.62 -18.34
C HIS A 21 -12.33 8.43 -19.21
N GLN A 22 -11.02 8.23 -19.38
CA GLN A 22 -10.51 7.16 -20.23
C GLN A 22 -10.44 5.84 -19.45
N ALA A 23 -11.14 4.82 -19.96
CA ALA A 23 -11.17 3.49 -19.35
C ALA A 23 -9.78 2.80 -19.30
N THR A 24 -8.86 3.20 -20.19
CA THR A 24 -7.46 2.74 -20.20
C THR A 24 -6.66 3.25 -19.00
N GLU A 25 -7.09 4.33 -18.37
CA GLU A 25 -6.47 4.96 -17.19
C GLU A 25 -7.04 4.42 -15.86
N LEU A 26 -7.86 3.36 -15.91
CA LEU A 26 -8.55 2.82 -14.73
C LEU A 26 -7.62 2.59 -13.54
N LEU A 27 -6.43 2.01 -13.76
CA LEU A 27 -5.48 1.74 -12.69
C LEU A 27 -4.99 3.04 -12.03
N GLN A 28 -4.67 4.05 -12.82
CA GLN A 28 -4.21 5.35 -12.32
C GLN A 28 -5.30 6.08 -11.55
N ILE A 29 -6.54 5.99 -12.04
CA ILE A 29 -7.72 6.54 -11.37
C ILE A 29 -7.92 5.86 -10.00
N LEU A 30 -7.83 4.52 -9.93
CA LEU A 30 -7.98 3.77 -8.68
C LEU A 30 -6.88 4.11 -7.66
N ILE A 31 -5.62 4.24 -8.11
CA ILE A 31 -4.50 4.65 -7.25
C ILE A 31 -4.76 6.03 -6.63
N GLN A 32 -5.22 7.01 -7.43
CA GLN A 32 -5.50 8.35 -6.93
C GLN A 32 -6.77 8.39 -6.06
N ALA A 33 -7.82 7.67 -6.45
CA ALA A 33 -9.06 7.59 -5.68
C ALA A 33 -8.82 6.98 -4.28
N GLN A 34 -7.94 5.97 -4.19
CA GLN A 34 -7.56 5.38 -2.91
C GLN A 34 -6.94 6.39 -1.94
N GLN A 35 -6.29 7.44 -2.42
CA GLN A 35 -5.66 8.45 -1.56
C GLN A 35 -6.67 9.29 -0.78
N ILE A 36 -7.93 9.36 -1.25
CA ILE A 36 -8.99 10.15 -0.61
C ILE A 36 -9.36 9.57 0.75
N GLU A 37 -9.60 8.25 0.82
CA GLU A 37 -10.08 7.57 2.02
C GLU A 37 -9.07 6.52 2.56
N GLY A 38 -7.93 6.35 1.89
CA GLY A 38 -6.91 5.33 2.21
C GLY A 38 -7.22 3.94 1.67
N TRP A 39 -8.45 3.70 1.20
CA TRP A 39 -8.93 2.46 0.59
C TRP A 39 -10.03 2.77 -0.44
N LEU A 40 -10.56 1.75 -1.11
CA LEU A 40 -11.54 1.87 -2.19
C LEU A 40 -12.89 1.28 -1.75
N PRO A 41 -13.77 2.06 -1.10
CA PRO A 41 -15.12 1.62 -0.74
C PRO A 41 -15.92 1.14 -1.95
N ALA A 42 -16.86 0.24 -1.72
CA ALA A 42 -17.76 -0.26 -2.76
C ALA A 42 -18.50 0.88 -3.51
N ALA A 43 -18.85 1.96 -2.80
CA ALA A 43 -19.50 3.13 -3.39
C ALA A 43 -18.57 3.88 -4.34
N THR A 44 -17.28 4.04 -3.97
CA THR A 44 -16.24 4.65 -4.81
C THR A 44 -16.01 3.84 -6.09
N LEU A 45 -15.91 2.50 -5.99
CA LEU A 45 -15.78 1.63 -7.16
C LEU A 45 -17.00 1.72 -8.08
N THR A 46 -18.21 1.84 -7.51
CA THR A 46 -19.45 2.02 -8.28
C THR A 46 -19.46 3.35 -9.04
N HIS A 47 -19.05 4.44 -8.37
CA HIS A 47 -18.98 5.77 -8.98
C HIS A 47 -18.00 5.79 -10.16
N ILE A 48 -16.78 5.25 -9.96
CA ILE A 48 -15.76 5.15 -11.02
C ILE A 48 -16.27 4.29 -12.20
N ALA A 49 -16.90 3.13 -11.91
CA ALA A 49 -17.45 2.27 -12.95
C ALA A 49 -18.49 2.98 -13.81
N ALA A 50 -19.43 3.69 -13.18
CA ALA A 50 -20.47 4.47 -13.87
C ALA A 50 -19.86 5.58 -14.72
N ALA A 51 -18.91 6.35 -14.16
CA ALA A 51 -18.26 7.46 -14.85
C ALA A 51 -17.43 7.05 -16.07
N LEU A 52 -16.84 5.84 -16.03
CA LEU A 52 -16.04 5.28 -17.13
C LEU A 52 -16.85 4.42 -18.10
N GLY A 53 -18.14 4.20 -17.85
CA GLY A 53 -18.98 3.29 -18.65
C GLY A 53 -18.52 1.84 -18.60
N LEU A 54 -17.90 1.42 -17.49
CA LEU A 54 -17.38 0.07 -17.31
C LEU A 54 -18.31 -0.77 -16.44
N PRO A 55 -18.40 -2.09 -16.68
CA PRO A 55 -19.02 -3.00 -15.72
C PRO A 55 -18.32 -2.93 -14.37
N ARG A 56 -19.07 -2.85 -13.27
CA ARG A 56 -18.51 -2.79 -11.92
C ARG A 56 -17.56 -3.95 -11.63
N ALA A 57 -17.91 -5.17 -12.07
CA ALA A 57 -17.07 -6.36 -11.91
C ALA A 57 -15.66 -6.19 -12.51
N ARG A 58 -15.53 -5.42 -13.62
CA ARG A 58 -14.23 -5.12 -14.22
C ARG A 58 -13.40 -4.21 -13.31
N VAL A 59 -14.02 -3.19 -12.73
CA VAL A 59 -13.35 -2.25 -11.82
C VAL A 59 -12.94 -2.96 -10.53
N GLU A 60 -13.82 -3.79 -9.96
CA GLU A 60 -13.53 -4.64 -8.80
C GLU A 60 -12.42 -5.66 -9.09
N GLY A 61 -12.43 -6.27 -10.27
CA GLY A 61 -11.39 -7.21 -10.70
C GLY A 61 -10.01 -6.56 -10.76
N VAL A 62 -9.92 -5.32 -11.27
CA VAL A 62 -8.66 -4.56 -11.26
C VAL A 62 -8.25 -4.20 -9.82
N ALA A 63 -9.19 -3.70 -9.00
CA ALA A 63 -8.91 -3.35 -7.60
C ALA A 63 -8.47 -4.56 -6.77
N GLY A 64 -9.01 -5.75 -7.01
CA GLY A 64 -8.65 -6.98 -6.31
C GLY A 64 -7.38 -7.67 -6.84
N PHE A 65 -6.93 -7.33 -8.04
CA PHE A 65 -5.73 -7.93 -8.63
C PHE A 65 -4.43 -7.34 -8.06
N TYR A 66 -4.40 -6.04 -7.80
CA TYR A 66 -3.20 -5.36 -7.32
C TYR A 66 -3.16 -5.31 -5.79
N SER A 67 -2.15 -5.90 -5.18
CA SER A 67 -1.97 -5.97 -3.72
C SER A 67 -1.83 -4.61 -3.02
N PHE A 68 -1.53 -3.55 -3.76
CA PHE A 68 -1.44 -2.18 -3.25
C PHE A 68 -2.76 -1.40 -3.37
N LEU A 69 -3.81 -1.99 -3.94
CA LEU A 69 -5.17 -1.47 -3.92
C LEU A 69 -5.98 -2.19 -2.85
N TYR A 70 -6.66 -1.45 -2.00
CA TYR A 70 -7.36 -1.97 -0.83
C TYR A 70 -8.86 -1.77 -0.97
N THR A 71 -9.62 -2.85 -1.01
CA THR A 71 -11.10 -2.84 -1.09
C THR A 71 -11.75 -2.96 0.30
N GLN A 72 -10.94 -3.07 1.33
CA GLN A 72 -11.34 -3.06 2.74
C GLN A 72 -10.53 -1.98 3.48
N PRO A 73 -11.03 -1.48 4.63
CA PRO A 73 -10.28 -0.57 5.45
C PRO A 73 -8.91 -1.12 5.81
N VAL A 74 -7.89 -0.27 5.76
CA VAL A 74 -6.50 -0.59 6.11
C VAL A 74 -5.95 0.42 7.10
N GLY A 75 -4.85 0.07 7.75
CA GLY A 75 -4.19 0.95 8.69
C GLY A 75 -3.61 2.21 8.04
N ARG A 76 -3.40 3.25 8.85
CA ARG A 76 -2.69 4.47 8.43
C ARG A 76 -1.30 4.14 7.84
N TYR A 77 -0.59 3.19 8.45
CA TYR A 77 0.62 2.59 7.90
C TYR A 77 0.28 1.25 7.27
N ARG A 78 0.42 1.17 5.96
CA ARG A 78 0.17 -0.04 5.16
C ARG A 78 1.51 -0.69 4.86
N VAL A 79 1.81 -1.78 5.53
CA VAL A 79 3.08 -2.51 5.41
C VAL A 79 2.86 -3.74 4.55
N LEU A 80 3.58 -3.83 3.43
CA LEU A 80 3.58 -4.95 2.50
C LEU A 80 4.98 -5.56 2.48
N PHE A 81 5.18 -6.72 3.12
CA PHE A 81 6.42 -7.47 2.99
C PHE A 81 6.51 -8.16 1.65
N SER A 82 7.66 -8.09 1.02
CA SER A 82 7.95 -8.84 -0.20
C SER A 82 8.07 -10.32 0.13
N ASP A 83 7.24 -11.15 -0.52
CA ASP A 83 7.22 -12.61 -0.37
C ASP A 83 7.64 -13.27 -1.68
N ASN A 84 8.92 -13.26 -1.97
CA ASN A 84 9.52 -14.00 -3.08
C ASN A 84 10.60 -14.95 -2.57
N ILE A 85 11.15 -15.78 -3.45
CA ILE A 85 12.12 -16.81 -3.07
C ILE A 85 13.39 -16.22 -2.44
N ILE A 86 13.85 -15.05 -2.92
CA ILE A 86 15.05 -14.39 -2.38
C ILE A 86 14.77 -13.88 -0.97
N ASP A 87 13.66 -13.17 -0.76
CA ASP A 87 13.29 -12.66 0.58
C ASP A 87 13.05 -13.80 1.56
N ARG A 88 12.48 -14.93 1.10
CA ARG A 88 12.35 -16.16 1.92
C ARG A 88 13.69 -16.71 2.34
N MET A 89 14.65 -16.81 1.43
CA MET A 89 16.01 -17.27 1.73
C MET A 89 16.74 -16.32 2.69
N LEU A 90 16.41 -15.04 2.66
CA LEU A 90 16.98 -14.00 3.53
C LEU A 90 16.23 -13.85 4.87
N GLY A 91 15.23 -14.71 5.15
CA GLY A 91 14.56 -14.77 6.45
C GLY A 91 13.50 -13.70 6.69
N TYR A 92 12.81 -13.22 5.64
CA TYR A 92 11.80 -12.18 5.81
C TYR A 92 10.66 -12.58 6.77
N VAL A 93 10.31 -13.87 6.85
CA VAL A 93 9.23 -14.37 7.71
C VAL A 93 9.50 -14.03 9.18
N GLU A 94 10.73 -14.25 9.65
CA GLU A 94 11.14 -13.92 11.02
C GLU A 94 11.04 -12.40 11.28
N LEU A 95 11.36 -11.58 10.29
CA LEU A 95 11.29 -10.13 10.38
C LEU A 95 9.83 -9.63 10.36
N LEU A 96 8.97 -10.24 9.56
CA LEU A 96 7.53 -10.00 9.55
C LEU A 96 6.94 -10.29 10.94
N ASP A 97 7.22 -11.49 11.48
CA ASP A 97 6.74 -11.90 12.79
C ASP A 97 7.27 -10.99 13.90
N ALA A 98 8.53 -10.57 13.80
CA ALA A 98 9.12 -9.64 14.75
C ALA A 98 8.42 -8.27 14.73
N LEU A 99 8.09 -7.75 13.55
CA LEU A 99 7.33 -6.51 13.42
C LEU A 99 5.93 -6.66 13.98
N CYS A 100 5.23 -7.73 13.61
CA CYS A 100 3.86 -8.00 14.06
C CYS A 100 3.76 -8.13 15.59
N ARG A 101 4.69 -8.89 16.22
CA ARG A 101 4.77 -8.98 17.69
C ARG A 101 4.97 -7.62 18.36
N LYS A 102 5.81 -6.76 17.79
CA LYS A 102 6.06 -5.42 18.33
C LYS A 102 4.86 -4.48 18.21
N LEU A 103 4.09 -4.64 17.15
CA LEU A 103 2.91 -3.81 16.89
C LEU A 103 1.61 -4.42 17.43
N TRP A 104 1.70 -5.58 18.11
CA TRP A 104 0.55 -6.31 18.67
C TRP A 104 -0.53 -6.60 17.62
N ILE A 105 -0.13 -7.03 16.43
CA ILE A 105 -1.00 -7.34 15.30
C ILE A 105 -0.66 -8.72 14.73
N GLU A 106 -1.64 -9.39 14.15
CA GLU A 106 -1.41 -10.59 13.35
C GLU A 106 -1.22 -10.23 11.87
N PRO A 107 -0.38 -10.97 11.12
CA PRO A 107 -0.24 -10.79 9.68
C PRO A 107 -1.61 -10.90 8.98
N GLY A 108 -1.88 -10.01 8.03
CA GLY A 108 -3.15 -9.97 7.29
C GLY A 108 -4.26 -9.16 7.97
N HIS A 109 -4.02 -8.61 9.15
CA HIS A 109 -5.01 -7.84 9.90
C HIS A 109 -4.66 -6.35 9.99
N VAL A 110 -5.65 -5.57 10.44
CA VAL A 110 -5.51 -4.16 10.79
C VAL A 110 -5.50 -4.07 12.30
N SER A 111 -4.64 -3.23 12.89
CA SER A 111 -4.63 -2.98 14.32
C SER A 111 -5.97 -2.38 14.79
N GLU A 112 -6.38 -2.66 16.03
CA GLU A 112 -7.67 -2.21 16.59
C GLU A 112 -7.83 -0.69 16.56
N ASP A 113 -6.72 0.04 16.71
CA ASP A 113 -6.68 1.51 16.64
C ASP A 113 -6.62 2.05 15.20
N GLY A 114 -6.63 1.19 14.17
CA GLY A 114 -6.51 1.57 12.77
C GLY A 114 -5.14 2.15 12.39
N LEU A 115 -4.13 2.00 13.26
CA LEU A 115 -2.81 2.59 13.02
C LEU A 115 -2.03 1.87 11.93
N VAL A 116 -2.03 0.55 11.94
CA VAL A 116 -1.20 -0.23 11.02
C VAL A 116 -1.92 -1.45 10.47
N SER A 117 -1.61 -1.79 9.24
CA SER A 117 -1.91 -3.10 8.64
C SER A 117 -0.62 -3.71 8.09
N VAL A 118 -0.44 -5.01 8.32
CA VAL A 118 0.75 -5.74 7.87
C VAL A 118 0.31 -6.96 7.09
N THR A 119 0.76 -7.05 5.84
CA THR A 119 0.48 -8.21 4.98
C THR A 119 1.67 -8.47 4.04
N THR A 120 1.56 -9.47 3.19
CA THR A 120 2.57 -9.80 2.20
C THR A 120 2.11 -9.43 0.79
N THR A 121 3.06 -9.22 -0.10
CA THR A 121 2.84 -9.09 -1.53
C THR A 121 3.86 -9.94 -2.27
N SER A 122 3.66 -10.18 -3.54
CA SER A 122 4.68 -10.78 -4.40
C SER A 122 5.92 -9.87 -4.49
N CYS A 123 6.88 -10.21 -5.33
CA CYS A 123 8.14 -9.46 -5.47
C CYS A 123 7.90 -7.95 -5.69
N THR A 124 8.54 -7.13 -4.85
CA THR A 124 8.51 -5.67 -4.95
C THR A 124 9.55 -5.07 -5.90
N GLY A 125 10.33 -5.93 -6.58
CA GLY A 125 11.42 -5.50 -7.47
C GLY A 125 12.73 -5.17 -6.77
N LEU A 126 12.86 -5.46 -5.47
CA LEU A 126 14.04 -5.16 -4.64
C LEU A 126 14.84 -6.40 -4.25
N CYS A 127 14.88 -7.43 -5.11
CA CYS A 127 15.52 -8.70 -4.79
C CYS A 127 17.03 -8.59 -4.50
N ASP A 128 17.68 -7.59 -5.08
CA ASP A 128 19.11 -7.25 -4.84
C ASP A 128 19.35 -6.51 -3.53
N GLN A 129 18.28 -6.02 -2.90
CA GLN A 129 18.29 -5.26 -1.65
C GLN A 129 17.37 -5.89 -0.59
N GLY A 130 17.11 -7.19 -0.73
CA GLY A 130 16.26 -7.95 0.21
C GLY A 130 16.89 -8.15 1.58
N PRO A 131 16.12 -8.57 2.57
CA PRO A 131 14.66 -8.61 2.57
C PRO A 131 14.07 -7.20 2.45
N ALA A 132 12.92 -7.07 1.79
CA ALA A 132 12.33 -5.77 1.49
C ALA A 132 10.84 -5.69 1.85
N MET A 133 10.35 -4.47 2.05
CA MET A 133 8.93 -4.19 2.23
C MET A 133 8.57 -2.83 1.64
N LEU A 134 7.27 -2.59 1.48
CA LEU A 134 6.73 -1.27 1.20
C LEU A 134 5.99 -0.74 2.44
N VAL A 135 6.14 0.53 2.74
CA VAL A 135 5.31 1.23 3.73
C VAL A 135 4.63 2.41 3.03
N ASN A 136 3.31 2.35 2.94
CA ASN A 136 2.50 3.31 2.16
C ASN A 136 3.01 3.49 0.72
N GLY A 137 3.50 2.40 0.10
CA GLY A 137 4.04 2.40 -1.25
C GLY A 137 5.51 2.84 -1.36
N ARG A 138 6.16 3.28 -0.27
CA ARG A 138 7.59 3.60 -0.27
C ARG A 138 8.42 2.36 0.05
N ALA A 139 9.41 2.10 -0.76
CA ALA A 139 10.28 0.93 -0.64
C ALA A 139 11.29 1.08 0.51
N ILE A 140 11.45 0.01 1.28
CA ILE A 140 12.46 -0.12 2.32
C ILE A 140 13.15 -1.46 2.13
N GLY A 141 14.41 -1.43 1.75
CA GLY A 141 15.25 -2.63 1.56
C GLY A 141 16.16 -2.93 2.74
N GLN A 142 16.96 -4.01 2.59
CA GLN A 142 17.98 -4.42 3.55
C GLN A 142 17.43 -4.51 4.98
N LEU A 143 16.26 -5.13 5.13
CA LEU A 143 15.61 -5.29 6.43
C LEU A 143 16.49 -6.13 7.36
N SER A 144 16.52 -5.74 8.61
CA SER A 144 17.20 -6.44 9.70
C SER A 144 16.39 -6.29 10.98
N HIS A 145 16.66 -7.11 11.98
CA HIS A 145 15.99 -6.97 13.29
C HIS A 145 16.15 -5.57 13.89
N ARG A 146 17.29 -4.92 13.68
CA ARG A 146 17.50 -3.52 14.10
C ARG A 146 16.54 -2.58 13.37
N ARG A 147 16.49 -2.64 12.03
CA ARG A 147 15.57 -1.80 11.23
C ARG A 147 14.11 -2.06 11.59
N ILE A 148 13.72 -3.30 11.80
CA ILE A 148 12.36 -3.67 12.24
C ILE A 148 12.02 -3.02 13.59
N ASN A 149 12.95 -3.01 14.54
CA ASN A 149 12.75 -2.37 15.83
C ASN A 149 12.53 -0.86 15.68
N GLU A 150 13.40 -0.20 14.91
CA GLU A 150 13.31 1.23 14.65
C GLU A 150 12.01 1.61 13.91
N ILE A 151 11.62 0.82 12.91
CA ILE A 151 10.37 1.00 12.16
C ILE A 151 9.15 0.84 13.06
N ALA A 152 9.13 -0.18 13.93
CA ALA A 152 8.06 -0.36 14.89
C ALA A 152 7.88 0.87 15.80
N GLU A 153 8.98 1.46 16.26
CA GLU A 153 8.94 2.68 17.08
C GLU A 153 8.46 3.90 16.27
N LEU A 154 8.90 4.07 15.02
CA LEU A 154 8.42 5.14 14.15
C LEU A 154 6.91 5.06 13.91
N ILE A 155 6.39 3.84 13.69
CA ILE A 155 4.95 3.59 13.54
C ILE A 155 4.21 3.92 14.83
N ARG A 156 4.68 3.44 16.01
CA ARG A 156 4.06 3.73 17.30
C ARG A 156 4.04 5.22 17.65
N GLN A 157 5.11 5.93 17.29
CA GLN A 157 5.21 7.38 17.45
C GLN A 157 4.41 8.15 16.39
N GLN A 158 3.75 7.45 15.47
CA GLN A 158 2.97 8.03 14.36
C GLN A 158 3.77 9.02 13.52
N ARG A 159 5.07 8.79 13.35
CA ARG A 159 5.96 9.63 12.56
C ARG A 159 5.56 9.61 11.09
N ALA A 160 5.39 10.78 10.48
CA ALA A 160 5.16 10.90 9.06
C ALA A 160 6.35 10.32 8.26
N LEU A 161 6.08 9.63 7.14
CA LEU A 161 7.11 8.90 6.36
C LEU A 161 8.23 9.79 5.82
N ASP A 162 7.96 11.05 5.56
CA ASP A 162 8.95 12.04 5.14
C ASP A 162 9.97 12.42 6.24
N LEU A 163 9.64 12.11 7.50
CA LEU A 163 10.50 12.26 8.67
C LEU A 163 11.26 10.98 9.06
N TRP A 164 11.09 9.90 8.29
CA TRP A 164 11.84 8.67 8.51
C TRP A 164 13.28 8.83 8.03
N PRO A 165 14.24 8.02 8.55
CA PRO A 165 15.63 8.06 8.10
C PRO A 165 15.73 7.97 6.58
N ALA A 166 16.49 8.86 5.96
CA ALA A 166 16.59 8.97 4.51
C ALA A 166 17.13 7.68 3.86
N ASP A 167 18.04 6.97 4.55
CA ASP A 167 18.61 5.70 4.09
C ASP A 167 17.58 4.56 4.03
N TYR A 168 16.44 4.65 4.75
CA TYR A 168 15.37 3.67 4.65
C TYR A 168 14.58 3.76 3.35
N LEU A 169 14.53 4.96 2.77
CA LEU A 169 13.74 5.28 1.59
C LEU A 169 14.59 5.46 0.33
N GLN A 170 15.90 5.22 0.45
CA GLN A 170 16.83 5.23 -0.68
C GLN A 170 16.89 3.84 -1.30
N ILE A 171 16.64 3.77 -2.60
CA ILE A 171 16.89 2.60 -3.42
C ILE A 171 18.25 2.81 -4.08
N ASP A 172 19.20 1.92 -3.87
CA ASP A 172 20.48 1.96 -4.55
C ASP A 172 20.28 1.74 -6.05
N ASP A 173 20.60 2.75 -6.85
CA ASP A 173 20.51 2.68 -8.30
C ASP A 173 21.80 2.08 -8.87
N HIS A 174 21.87 0.75 -8.91
CA HIS A 174 23.02 0.02 -9.44
C HIS A 174 23.19 0.20 -10.97
N ILE A 175 22.15 0.68 -11.67
CA ILE A 175 22.17 0.84 -13.12
C ILE A 175 22.98 2.09 -13.53
N ARG A 176 22.98 3.13 -12.69
CA ARG A 176 23.68 4.40 -12.99
C ARG A 176 25.19 4.37 -12.70
N ARG A 177 25.71 3.31 -12.11
CA ARG A 177 27.13 3.20 -11.72
C ARG A 177 27.98 2.41 -12.75
N ARG A 178 27.46 2.14 -13.96
CA ARG A 178 28.22 1.50 -15.03
C ARG A 178 28.44 2.45 -16.20
#